data_9733abbb1cb9faaddd8d3f48d21eac59
#
_entry.id   9733abbb1cb9faaddd8d3f48d21eac59
#
_cell.length_a   1.000
_cell.length_b   1.000
_cell.length_c   1.000
_cell.angle_alpha   90.00
_cell.angle_beta   90.00
_cell.angle_gamma   90.00
#
_symmetry.space_group_name_H-M   'P 1'
#
loop_
_entity.id
_entity.type
_entity.pdbx_description
1 polymer ?
#
loop_
_entity_poly.entity_id
_entity_poly.type
_entity_poly.pdbx_seq_one_letter_code
_entity_poly.pdbx_strand_id
1 'polypeptide(L)'
;MSFSIVVTDFFEQELKSLAKRHRSLKNDLAALIAQLEENPFTGTEIGNHCRKIRLAITSKGKGKSGGARVITHVQVSGSTVYLISIYDKSDMENIDDSTLKKRLKNLL
;
A
#
# COMPACT_ATOMS: atom_id res chain seq x y z
N MET A 1 18.97 -2.11 9.75
CA MET A 1 18.30 -0.81 9.95
C MET A 1 16.88 -0.89 9.45
N SER A 2 15.91 -0.51 10.26
CA SER A 2 14.51 -0.59 9.83
C SER A 2 13.98 0.78 9.41
N PHE A 3 13.02 0.78 8.47
CA PHE A 3 12.34 1.99 8.03
C PHE A 3 11.08 2.20 8.86
N SER A 4 10.73 3.45 9.10
CA SER A 4 9.45 3.80 9.71
C SER A 4 8.33 3.72 8.68
N ILE A 5 7.17 3.21 9.09
CA ILE A 5 6.00 3.10 8.20
C ILE A 5 4.98 4.14 8.65
N VAL A 6 4.61 5.03 7.72
CA VAL A 6 3.63 6.07 7.99
C VAL A 6 2.36 5.77 7.20
N VAL A 7 1.24 5.65 7.90
CA VAL A 7 -0.07 5.45 7.29
C VAL A 7 -0.68 6.82 7.04
N THR A 8 -0.91 7.15 5.77
CA THR A 8 -1.53 8.44 5.42
C THR A 8 -3.05 8.38 5.65
N ASP A 9 -3.67 9.55 5.81
CA ASP A 9 -5.10 9.61 6.08
C ASP A 9 -5.93 9.02 4.95
N PHE A 10 -5.58 9.30 3.70
CA PHE A 10 -6.31 8.75 2.57
C PHE A 10 -6.14 7.23 2.46
N PHE A 11 -4.97 6.69 2.82
CA PHE A 11 -4.78 5.24 2.91
C PHE A 11 -5.68 4.63 3.97
N GLU A 12 -5.71 5.26 5.15
CA GLU A 12 -6.52 4.74 6.25
C GLU A 12 -8.00 4.69 5.93
N GLN A 13 -8.52 5.70 5.23
CA GLN A 13 -9.91 5.71 4.79
C GLN A 13 -10.20 4.57 3.81
N GLU A 14 -9.31 4.35 2.85
CA GLU A 14 -9.44 3.25 1.91
C GLU A 14 -9.37 1.90 2.63
N LEU A 15 -8.46 1.77 3.58
CA LEU A 15 -8.32 0.55 4.38
C LEU A 15 -9.60 0.24 5.14
N LYS A 16 -10.20 1.23 5.80
CA LYS A 16 -11.43 1.04 6.55
C LYS A 16 -12.55 0.53 5.65
N SER A 17 -12.69 1.12 4.47
CA SER A 17 -13.71 0.73 3.52
C SER A 17 -13.52 -0.72 3.05
N LEU A 18 -12.30 -1.09 2.69
CA LEU A 18 -12.00 -2.46 2.23
C LEU A 18 -12.09 -3.48 3.35
N ALA A 19 -11.69 -3.12 4.57
CA ALA A 19 -11.71 -4.04 5.70
C ALA A 19 -13.14 -4.50 6.05
N LYS A 20 -14.13 -3.68 5.74
CA LYS A 20 -15.54 -4.07 5.93
C LYS A 20 -15.94 -5.22 5.00
N ARG A 21 -15.29 -5.31 3.84
CA ARG A 21 -15.56 -6.35 2.83
C ARG A 21 -14.68 -7.58 2.99
N HIS A 22 -13.50 -7.42 3.61
CA HIS A 22 -12.47 -8.46 3.68
C HIS A 22 -11.97 -8.57 5.12
N ARG A 23 -12.46 -9.55 5.84
CA ARG A 23 -12.16 -9.70 7.28
C ARG A 23 -10.69 -9.92 7.61
N SER A 24 -9.91 -10.48 6.68
CA SER A 24 -8.50 -10.76 6.92
C SER A 24 -7.58 -9.59 6.57
N LEU A 25 -8.12 -8.53 5.95
CA LEU A 25 -7.29 -7.48 5.34
C LEU A 25 -6.36 -6.80 6.34
N LYS A 26 -6.84 -6.49 7.54
CA LYS A 26 -6.01 -5.83 8.54
C LYS A 26 -4.82 -6.70 8.96
N ASN A 27 -5.04 -8.01 9.08
CA ASN A 27 -3.97 -8.95 9.41
C ASN A 27 -2.99 -9.09 8.24
N ASP A 28 -3.51 -9.17 7.01
CA ASP A 28 -2.69 -9.25 5.80
C ASP A 28 -1.80 -8.01 5.68
N LEU A 29 -2.36 -6.84 5.96
CA LEU A 29 -1.61 -5.59 5.91
C LEU A 29 -0.57 -5.52 7.02
N ALA A 30 -0.90 -5.98 8.23
CA ALA A 30 0.05 -5.98 9.34
C ALA A 30 1.31 -6.78 8.99
N ALA A 31 1.14 -7.92 8.34
CA ALA A 31 2.27 -8.74 7.89
C ALA A 31 3.10 -8.00 6.83
N LEU A 32 2.46 -7.29 5.93
CA LEU A 32 3.17 -6.48 4.93
C LEU A 32 3.95 -5.34 5.58
N ILE A 33 3.35 -4.66 6.54
CA ILE A 33 4.02 -3.56 7.24
C ILE A 33 5.30 -4.07 7.92
N ALA A 34 5.24 -5.21 8.59
CA ALA A 34 6.41 -5.81 9.21
C ALA A 34 7.50 -6.10 8.17
N GLN A 35 7.09 -6.60 7.01
CA GLN A 35 8.03 -6.86 5.91
C GLN A 35 8.66 -5.57 5.39
N LEU A 36 7.88 -4.51 5.25
CA LEU A 36 8.36 -3.23 4.72
C LEU A 36 9.37 -2.54 5.65
N GLU A 37 9.26 -2.76 6.95
CA GLU A 37 10.24 -2.23 7.90
C GLU A 37 11.65 -2.72 7.59
N GLU A 38 11.79 -3.98 7.16
CA GLU A 38 13.06 -4.58 6.82
C GLU A 38 13.38 -4.47 5.31
N ASN A 39 12.37 -4.48 4.46
CA ASN A 39 12.51 -4.48 3.01
C ASN A 39 11.65 -3.36 2.39
N PRO A 40 12.06 -2.09 2.57
CA PRO A 40 11.24 -0.96 2.12
C PRO A 40 11.04 -0.88 0.62
N PHE A 41 11.90 -1.51 -0.17
CA PHE A 41 11.83 -1.49 -1.63
C PHE A 41 11.05 -2.66 -2.22
N THR A 42 10.22 -3.31 -1.41
CA THR A 42 9.32 -4.38 -1.87
C THR A 42 8.36 -3.82 -2.93
N GLY A 43 8.11 -4.60 -3.96
CA GLY A 43 7.17 -4.26 -5.02
C GLY A 43 7.83 -3.76 -6.28
N THR A 44 7.00 -3.36 -7.24
CA THR A 44 7.44 -2.88 -8.56
C THR A 44 7.47 -1.35 -8.55
N GLU A 45 8.60 -0.80 -8.98
CA GLU A 45 8.74 0.66 -9.08
C GLU A 45 7.81 1.22 -10.15
N ILE A 46 7.09 2.29 -9.82
CA ILE A 46 6.13 2.93 -10.73
C ILE A 46 6.42 4.42 -10.94
N GLY A 47 7.62 4.87 -10.56
CA GLY A 47 8.04 6.27 -10.67
C GLY A 47 7.78 7.06 -9.39
N ASN A 48 8.36 8.26 -9.31
CA ASN A 48 8.20 9.18 -8.17
C ASN A 48 8.55 8.55 -6.82
N HIS A 49 9.51 7.61 -6.81
CA HIS A 49 9.91 6.85 -5.62
C HIS A 49 8.77 6.02 -5.02
N CYS A 50 7.78 5.69 -5.85
CA CYS A 50 6.63 4.88 -5.46
C CYS A 50 6.79 3.45 -5.95
N ARG A 51 6.15 2.53 -5.23
CA ARG A 51 6.12 1.11 -5.58
C ARG A 51 4.70 0.58 -5.47
N LYS A 52 4.39 -0.39 -6.31
CA LYS A 52 3.12 -1.10 -6.27
C LYS A 52 3.38 -2.51 -5.77
N ILE A 53 2.68 -2.90 -4.72
CA ILE A 53 2.84 -4.19 -4.06
C ILE A 53 1.55 -4.99 -4.20
N ARG A 54 1.69 -6.26 -4.58
CA ARG A 54 0.58 -7.20 -4.58
C ARG A 54 0.42 -7.76 -3.18
N LEU A 55 -0.79 -7.66 -2.63
CA LEU A 55 -1.11 -8.17 -1.31
C LEU A 55 -2.25 -9.17 -1.42
N ALA A 56 -1.99 -10.43 -1.07
CA ALA A 56 -3.05 -11.42 -1.02
C ALA A 56 -4.03 -11.05 0.10
N ILE A 57 -5.33 -11.10 -0.20
CA ILE A 57 -6.36 -10.98 0.82
C ILE A 57 -6.75 -12.41 1.20
N THR A 58 -6.25 -12.88 2.32
CA THR A 58 -6.38 -14.28 2.73
C THR A 58 -7.84 -14.76 2.72
N SER A 59 -8.75 -13.93 3.25
CA SER A 59 -10.17 -14.30 3.30
C SER A 59 -10.85 -14.36 1.93
N LYS A 60 -10.21 -13.79 0.89
CA LYS A 60 -10.73 -13.83 -0.47
C LYS A 60 -10.34 -15.13 -1.20
N GLY A 61 -9.22 -15.73 -0.82
CA GLY A 61 -8.78 -17.03 -1.35
C GLY A 61 -8.29 -17.02 -2.78
N LYS A 62 -7.95 -15.85 -3.34
CA LYS A 62 -7.53 -15.72 -4.75
C LYS A 62 -6.04 -15.43 -4.93
N GLY A 63 -5.25 -15.54 -3.85
CA GLY A 63 -3.82 -15.25 -3.89
C GLY A 63 -3.52 -13.78 -4.21
N LYS A 64 -2.26 -13.52 -4.56
CA LYS A 64 -1.81 -12.14 -4.82
C LYS A 64 -2.44 -11.55 -6.07
N SER A 65 -2.66 -12.37 -7.10
CA SER A 65 -3.21 -11.88 -8.37
C SER A 65 -4.62 -11.33 -8.24
N GLY A 66 -5.42 -11.90 -7.34
CA GLY A 66 -6.80 -11.48 -7.10
C GLY A 66 -7.01 -10.70 -5.81
N GLY A 67 -5.93 -10.28 -5.16
CA GLY A 67 -6.01 -9.58 -3.89
C GLY A 67 -6.05 -8.07 -4.03
N ALA A 68 -5.35 -7.40 -3.11
CA ALA A 68 -5.25 -5.95 -3.10
C ALA A 68 -3.94 -5.47 -3.73
N ARG A 69 -3.89 -4.18 -4.00
CA ARG A 69 -2.67 -3.48 -4.39
C ARG A 69 -2.41 -2.39 -3.36
N VAL A 70 -1.15 -2.30 -2.93
CA VAL A 70 -0.71 -1.27 -1.99
C VAL A 70 0.32 -0.41 -2.70
N ILE A 71 0.11 0.90 -2.66
CA ILE A 71 1.05 1.87 -3.22
C ILE A 71 1.84 2.47 -2.07
N THR A 72 3.16 2.41 -2.17
CA THR A 72 4.07 3.00 -1.19
C THR A 72 4.89 4.11 -1.82
N HIS A 73 5.38 5.02 -0.99
CA HIS A 73 6.38 6.01 -1.38
C HIS A 73 7.55 5.89 -0.41
N VAL A 74 8.75 5.64 -0.95
CA VAL A 74 9.94 5.41 -0.12
C VAL A 74 10.78 6.68 -0.09
N GLN A 75 10.95 7.23 1.10
CA GLN A 75 11.82 8.38 1.32
C GLN A 75 13.09 7.91 2.03
N VAL A 76 14.16 7.74 1.24
CA VAL A 76 15.40 7.15 1.75
C VAL A 76 16.07 8.04 2.79
N SER A 77 16.13 9.33 2.53
CA SER A 77 16.80 10.28 3.43
C SER A 77 16.18 10.31 4.83
N GLY A 78 14.88 10.04 4.94
CA GLY A 78 14.18 9.99 6.23
C GLY A 78 13.94 8.58 6.72
N SER A 79 14.41 7.56 6.01
CA SER A 79 14.17 6.15 6.30
C SER A 79 12.69 5.87 6.58
N THR A 80 11.82 6.38 5.70
CA THR A 80 10.38 6.34 5.88
C THR A 80 9.70 5.75 4.65
N VAL A 81 8.72 4.88 4.88
CA VAL A 81 7.80 4.40 3.84
C VAL A 81 6.42 4.95 4.15
N TYR A 82 5.85 5.69 3.19
CA TYR A 82 4.48 6.17 3.30
C TYR A 82 3.55 5.22 2.58
N LEU A 83 2.48 4.82 3.25
CA LEU A 83 1.42 4.02 2.62
C LEU A 83 0.44 4.99 1.97
N ILE A 84 0.42 5.00 0.64
CA ILE A 84 -0.28 6.02 -0.14
C ILE A 84 -1.69 5.60 -0.54
N SER A 85 -1.85 4.33 -0.94
CA SER A 85 -3.15 3.82 -1.39
C SER A 85 -3.24 2.33 -1.20
N ILE A 86 -4.47 1.86 -0.96
CA ILE A 86 -4.79 0.44 -0.98
C ILE A 86 -6.12 0.28 -1.70
N TYR A 87 -6.19 -0.66 -2.64
CA TYR A 87 -7.41 -0.93 -3.37
C TYR A 87 -7.49 -2.40 -3.75
N ASP A 88 -8.72 -2.89 -3.95
CA ASP A 88 -8.96 -4.23 -4.43
C ASP A 88 -8.75 -4.23 -5.95
N LYS A 89 -7.96 -5.16 -6.46
CA LYS A 89 -7.69 -5.25 -7.89
C LYS A 89 -8.98 -5.44 -8.70
N SER A 90 -10.00 -6.07 -8.14
CA SER A 90 -11.27 -6.25 -8.83
C SER A 90 -12.05 -4.94 -9.01
N ASP A 91 -11.77 -3.93 -8.18
CA ASP A 91 -12.44 -2.63 -8.28
C ASP A 91 -11.69 -1.68 -9.22
N MET A 92 -10.35 -1.80 -9.26
CA MET A 92 -9.51 -0.88 -9.99
C MET A 92 -8.20 -1.58 -10.32
N GLU A 93 -7.74 -1.52 -11.57
CA GLU A 93 -6.51 -2.18 -11.97
C GLU A 93 -5.26 -1.41 -11.55
N ASN A 94 -5.28 -0.10 -11.72
CA ASN A 94 -4.18 0.78 -11.35
C ASN A 94 -4.71 2.06 -10.73
N ILE A 95 -3.92 2.62 -9.80
CA ILE A 95 -4.24 3.93 -9.27
C ILE A 95 -4.09 4.98 -10.39
N ASP A 96 -5.02 5.93 -10.44
CA ASP A 96 -4.96 7.02 -11.38
C ASP A 96 -3.74 7.91 -11.11
N ASP A 97 -2.99 8.25 -12.16
CA ASP A 97 -1.75 9.01 -12.04
C ASP A 97 -1.95 10.38 -11.40
N SER A 98 -3.03 11.06 -11.75
CA SER A 98 -3.34 12.38 -11.18
C SER A 98 -3.67 12.28 -9.69
N THR A 99 -4.37 11.22 -9.28
CA THR A 99 -4.64 10.95 -7.86
C THR A 99 -3.35 10.70 -7.09
N LEU A 100 -2.47 9.89 -7.66
CA LEU A 100 -1.18 9.60 -7.04
C LEU A 100 -0.36 10.86 -6.84
N LYS A 101 -0.22 11.67 -7.87
CA LYS A 101 0.52 12.93 -7.82
C LYS A 101 -0.05 13.89 -6.77
N LYS A 102 -1.37 13.97 -6.69
CA LYS A 102 -2.05 14.82 -5.72
C LYS A 102 -1.76 14.37 -4.29
N ARG A 103 -1.79 13.06 -4.04
CA ARG A 103 -1.48 12.51 -2.71
C ARG A 103 -0.03 12.74 -2.32
N LEU A 104 0.90 12.57 -3.25
CA LEU A 104 2.32 12.83 -3.00
C LEU A 104 2.56 14.29 -2.64
N LYS A 105 1.86 15.20 -3.30
CA LYS A 105 1.96 16.63 -3.03
C LYS A 105 1.57 16.95 -1.59
N ASN A 106 0.60 16.23 -1.04
CA ASN A 106 0.13 16.45 0.33
C ASN A 106 1.06 15.87 1.39
N LEU A 107 2.06 15.08 1.02
CA LEU A 107 3.07 14.58 1.95
C LEU A 107 4.12 15.62 2.28
N LEU A 108 4.30 16.57 1.41
CA LEU A 108 5.31 17.62 1.51
C LEU A 108 4.69 18.91 2.01
#